data_3e6c3bec43a640c592441e99b42ce328
#
_entry.id   3e6c3bec43a640c592441e99b42ce328
#
_cell.length_a   1.000
_cell.length_b   1.000
_cell.length_c   1.000
_cell.angle_alpha   90.00
_cell.angle_beta   90.00
_cell.angle_gamma   90.00
#
_symmetry.space_group_name_H-M   'P 1'
#
loop_
_entity.id
_entity.type
_entity.pdbx_description
1 polymer ?
#
loop_
_entity_poly.entity_id
_entity_poly.type
_entity_poly.pdbx_seq_one_letter_code
_entity_poly.pdbx_strand_id
1 'polypeptide(L)'
;GKSADELNDIFNKQSGLLGVSGVSDFRDLLSLIEKGDKNAILAYNMYKERIIEYISMYYGKLRGKVDAIIFTAGVLENNPTLREDIVNDISTSMRVSLNKEVNNNIGRNKKYSQGKISNINSYIDIFVIPTDEESIILDDTYSLEKDNKKYMKRK
;
A
#
# COMPACT_ATOMS: atom_id res chain seq x y z
N GLY A 1 20.12 -24.07 19.18
CA GLY A 1 19.86 -22.83 18.45
C GLY A 1 19.12 -23.16 17.15
N LYS A 2 18.47 -22.19 16.53
CA LYS A 2 17.78 -22.34 15.25
C LYS A 2 18.78 -22.24 14.08
N SER A 3 18.55 -22.98 13.01
CA SER A 3 19.32 -22.86 11.78
C SER A 3 18.99 -21.54 11.05
N ALA A 4 19.81 -21.15 10.06
CA ALA A 4 19.56 -19.98 9.23
C ALA A 4 18.22 -20.08 8.48
N ASP A 5 17.86 -21.27 7.98
CA ASP A 5 16.62 -21.51 7.26
C ASP A 5 15.39 -21.39 8.19
N GLU A 6 15.48 -21.93 9.41
CA GLU A 6 14.42 -21.77 10.42
C GLU A 6 14.22 -20.30 10.82
N LEU A 7 15.29 -19.52 10.95
CA LEU A 7 15.20 -18.08 11.23
C LEU A 7 14.60 -17.33 10.05
N ASN A 8 15.00 -17.66 8.83
CA ASN A 8 14.45 -17.06 7.62
C ASN A 8 12.94 -17.33 7.49
N ASP A 9 12.49 -18.54 7.78
CA ASP A 9 11.06 -18.88 7.81
C ASP A 9 10.29 -18.11 8.88
N ILE A 10 10.85 -17.97 10.07
CA ILE A 10 10.21 -17.19 11.14
C ILE A 10 10.07 -15.73 10.72
N PHE A 11 11.14 -15.11 10.22
CA PHE A 11 11.11 -13.68 9.90
C PHE A 11 10.27 -13.37 8.66
N ASN A 12 10.23 -14.24 7.66
CA ASN A 12 9.52 -13.96 6.42
C ASN A 12 8.10 -14.54 6.38
N LYS A 13 7.77 -15.57 7.16
CA LYS A 13 6.47 -16.27 7.07
C LYS A 13 5.66 -16.26 8.38
N GLN A 14 6.28 -16.00 9.53
CA GLN A 14 5.64 -16.13 10.84
C GLN A 14 5.68 -14.84 11.67
N SER A 15 6.24 -13.77 11.15
CA SER A 15 6.30 -12.45 11.79
C SER A 15 5.34 -11.44 11.14
N GLY A 16 5.53 -10.15 11.39
CA GLY A 16 4.67 -9.09 10.84
C GLY A 16 3.23 -9.19 11.35
N LEU A 17 2.26 -8.97 10.48
CA LEU A 17 0.83 -9.05 10.84
C LEU A 17 0.48 -10.39 11.47
N LEU A 18 0.91 -11.49 10.85
CA LEU A 18 0.65 -12.84 11.36
C LEU A 18 1.21 -13.05 12.77
N GLY A 19 2.45 -12.61 13.01
CA GLY A 19 3.11 -12.77 14.31
C GLY A 19 2.44 -11.99 15.44
N VAL A 20 1.79 -10.87 15.14
CA VAL A 20 1.14 -10.02 16.14
C VAL A 20 -0.36 -10.36 16.30
N SER A 21 -1.08 -10.52 15.19
CA SER A 21 -2.54 -10.68 15.20
C SER A 21 -3.05 -12.10 14.92
N GLY A 22 -2.16 -13.02 14.52
CA GLY A 22 -2.54 -14.36 14.12
C GLY A 22 -3.10 -14.49 12.69
N VAL A 23 -3.23 -13.38 11.96
CA VAL A 23 -3.70 -13.37 10.56
C VAL A 23 -2.74 -12.58 9.68
N SER A 24 -2.59 -12.99 8.40
CA SER A 24 -1.74 -12.34 7.41
C SER A 24 -2.52 -11.50 6.39
N ASP A 25 -3.80 -11.82 6.16
CA ASP A 25 -4.67 -11.05 5.26
C ASP A 25 -5.21 -9.81 5.95
N PHE A 26 -5.08 -8.66 5.30
CA PHE A 26 -5.52 -7.38 5.88
C PHE A 26 -7.04 -7.29 6.05
N ARG A 27 -7.83 -8.01 5.26
CA ARG A 27 -9.29 -8.09 5.39
C ARG A 27 -9.69 -8.86 6.65
N ASP A 28 -8.99 -9.96 6.94
CA ASP A 28 -9.19 -10.73 8.17
C ASP A 28 -8.79 -9.89 9.39
N LEU A 29 -7.70 -9.12 9.28
CA LEU A 29 -7.28 -8.18 10.31
C LEU A 29 -8.38 -7.16 10.64
N LEU A 30 -8.99 -6.54 9.62
CA LEU A 30 -10.10 -5.59 9.81
C LEU A 30 -11.30 -6.25 10.47
N SER A 31 -11.65 -7.48 10.08
CA SER A 31 -12.73 -8.23 10.69
C SER A 31 -12.50 -8.55 12.18
N LEU A 32 -11.23 -8.76 12.58
CA LEU A 32 -10.86 -8.92 13.99
C LEU A 32 -10.93 -7.60 14.75
N ILE A 33 -10.55 -6.49 14.12
CA ILE A 33 -10.66 -5.14 14.71
C ILE A 33 -12.12 -4.80 15.00
N GLU A 34 -13.04 -5.07 14.08
CA GLU A 34 -14.47 -4.87 14.27
C GLU A 34 -15.02 -5.67 15.49
N LYS A 35 -14.41 -6.82 15.80
CA LYS A 35 -14.73 -7.63 16.98
C LYS A 35 -14.03 -7.16 18.27
N GLY A 36 -13.21 -6.11 18.18
CA GLY A 36 -12.48 -5.55 19.32
C GLY A 36 -11.23 -6.34 19.71
N ASP A 37 -10.65 -7.15 18.81
CA ASP A 37 -9.43 -7.89 19.09
C ASP A 37 -8.24 -6.94 19.29
N LYS A 38 -7.62 -7.01 20.47
CA LYS A 38 -6.53 -6.08 20.86
C LYS A 38 -5.25 -6.30 20.07
N ASN A 39 -4.95 -7.54 19.70
CA ASN A 39 -3.75 -7.86 18.91
C ASN A 39 -3.93 -7.40 17.47
N ALA A 40 -5.13 -7.51 16.91
CA ALA A 40 -5.44 -6.99 15.59
C ALA A 40 -5.35 -5.46 15.55
N ILE A 41 -5.87 -4.77 16.57
CA ILE A 41 -5.73 -3.31 16.71
C ILE A 41 -4.26 -2.91 16.82
N LEU A 42 -3.46 -3.63 17.62
CA LEU A 42 -2.03 -3.38 17.73
C LEU A 42 -1.32 -3.58 16.39
N ALA A 43 -1.56 -4.69 15.70
CA ALA A 43 -0.97 -4.99 14.40
C ALA A 43 -1.31 -3.92 13.35
N TYR A 44 -2.55 -3.47 13.31
CA TYR A 44 -3.00 -2.37 12.44
C TYR A 44 -2.24 -1.08 12.72
N ASN A 45 -2.15 -0.69 13.98
CA ASN A 45 -1.42 0.53 14.36
C ASN A 45 0.06 0.44 14.03
N MET A 46 0.72 -0.70 14.29
CA MET A 46 2.11 -0.93 13.91
C MET A 46 2.32 -0.82 12.39
N TYR A 47 1.41 -1.39 11.61
CA TYR A 47 1.44 -1.32 10.15
C TYR A 47 1.28 0.12 9.65
N LYS A 48 0.30 0.86 10.18
CA LYS A 48 0.04 2.27 9.87
C LYS A 48 1.24 3.14 10.22
N GLU A 49 1.77 3.00 11.45
CA GLU A 49 2.94 3.76 11.90
C GLU A 49 4.15 3.54 10.99
N ARG A 50 4.37 2.30 10.56
CA ARG A 50 5.49 2.01 9.66
C ARG A 50 5.39 2.74 8.32
N ILE A 51 4.18 2.89 7.79
CA ILE A 51 3.94 3.69 6.57
C ILE A 51 4.23 5.17 6.84
N ILE A 52 3.75 5.70 7.97
CA ILE A 52 3.96 7.10 8.37
C ILE A 52 5.45 7.41 8.57
N GLU A 53 6.21 6.51 9.17
CA GLU A 53 7.66 6.63 9.32
C GLU A 53 8.35 6.81 7.97
N TYR A 54 8.02 5.98 6.97
CA TYR A 54 8.61 6.08 5.63
C TYR A 54 8.19 7.37 4.91
N ILE A 55 6.92 7.75 4.96
CA ILE A 55 6.44 9.00 4.39
C ILE A 55 7.20 10.18 5.00
N SER A 56 7.31 10.20 6.33
CA SER A 56 7.99 11.29 7.07
C SER A 56 9.48 11.33 6.77
N MET A 57 10.14 10.19 6.68
CA MET A 57 11.54 10.09 6.32
C MET A 57 11.81 10.62 4.91
N TYR A 58 11.00 10.24 3.92
CA TYR A 58 11.16 10.74 2.54
C TYR A 58 10.79 12.21 2.42
N TYR A 59 9.75 12.66 3.11
CA TYR A 59 9.42 14.08 3.17
C TYR A 59 10.59 14.93 3.68
N GLY A 60 11.25 14.48 4.76
CA GLY A 60 12.43 15.12 5.30
C GLY A 60 13.63 15.10 4.33
N LYS A 61 13.91 13.95 3.69
CA LYS A 61 14.97 13.81 2.69
C LYS A 61 14.75 14.72 1.47
N LEU A 62 13.51 14.89 1.05
CA LEU A 62 13.11 15.80 -0.02
C LEU A 62 13.02 17.26 0.43
N ARG A 63 13.32 17.54 1.71
CA ARG A 63 13.27 18.89 2.30
C ARG A 63 11.88 19.55 2.15
N GLY A 64 10.83 18.74 2.27
CA GLY A 64 9.46 19.19 2.10
C GLY A 64 9.03 19.53 0.67
N LYS A 65 9.88 19.29 -0.33
CA LYS A 65 9.57 19.53 -1.75
C LYS A 65 8.88 18.28 -2.32
N VAL A 66 7.61 18.15 -2.02
CA VAL A 66 6.76 17.02 -2.43
C VAL A 66 5.51 17.58 -3.09
N ASP A 67 5.27 17.22 -4.33
CA ASP A 67 4.09 17.64 -5.09
C ASP A 67 2.90 16.73 -4.82
N ALA A 68 3.15 15.41 -4.65
CA ALA A 68 2.10 14.44 -4.43
C ALA A 68 2.53 13.25 -3.56
N ILE A 69 1.57 12.68 -2.84
CA ILE A 69 1.64 11.37 -2.19
C ILE A 69 0.75 10.42 -2.99
N ILE A 70 1.29 9.27 -3.39
CA ILE A 70 0.56 8.27 -4.16
C ILE A 70 0.37 7.02 -3.30
N PHE A 71 -0.88 6.68 -3.03
CA PHE A 71 -1.26 5.39 -2.45
C PHE A 71 -1.46 4.38 -3.56
N THR A 72 -0.73 3.27 -3.45
CA THR A 72 -0.72 2.21 -4.45
C THR A 72 -0.59 0.84 -3.77
N ALA A 73 -0.60 -0.23 -4.53
CA ALA A 73 -0.62 -1.62 -4.07
C ALA A 73 -1.88 -2.01 -3.28
N GLY A 74 -2.23 -3.29 -3.31
CA GLY A 74 -3.53 -3.81 -2.93
C GLY A 74 -4.12 -3.30 -1.61
N VAL A 75 -3.32 -3.19 -0.53
CA VAL A 75 -3.82 -2.74 0.78
C VAL A 75 -4.25 -1.28 0.74
N LEU A 76 -3.39 -0.38 0.25
CA LEU A 76 -3.69 1.05 0.24
C LEU A 76 -4.69 1.46 -0.85
N GLU A 77 -4.72 0.74 -1.97
CA GLU A 77 -5.73 0.94 -3.02
C GLU A 77 -7.14 0.63 -2.51
N ASN A 78 -7.28 -0.40 -1.69
CA ASN A 78 -8.58 -0.96 -1.32
C ASN A 78 -9.04 -0.60 0.10
N ASN A 79 -8.24 0.17 0.86
CA ASN A 79 -8.55 0.48 2.25
C ASN A 79 -8.67 1.99 2.49
N PRO A 80 -9.86 2.57 2.28
CA PRO A 80 -10.09 4.00 2.47
C PRO A 80 -9.89 4.45 3.92
N THR A 81 -10.20 3.60 4.89
CA THR A 81 -10.02 3.90 6.33
C THR A 81 -8.54 4.05 6.66
N LEU A 82 -7.70 3.11 6.20
CA LEU A 82 -6.26 3.21 6.44
C LEU A 82 -5.64 4.45 5.79
N ARG A 83 -6.09 4.82 4.57
CA ARG A 83 -5.64 6.05 3.92
C ARG A 83 -6.06 7.29 4.71
N GLU A 84 -7.30 7.32 5.23
CA GLU A 84 -7.82 8.42 6.06
C GLU A 84 -7.00 8.54 7.34
N ASP A 85 -6.73 7.44 8.05
CA ASP A 85 -5.95 7.43 9.29
C ASP A 85 -4.52 7.95 9.06
N ILE A 86 -3.84 7.46 8.00
CA ILE A 86 -2.50 7.93 7.64
C ILE A 86 -2.49 9.43 7.35
N VAL A 87 -3.44 9.91 6.53
CA VAL A 87 -3.51 11.33 6.16
C VAL A 87 -3.81 12.21 7.37
N ASN A 88 -4.68 11.76 8.28
CA ASN A 88 -4.98 12.48 9.51
C ASN A 88 -3.73 12.64 10.39
N ASP A 89 -2.94 11.57 10.54
CA ASP A 89 -1.73 11.58 11.38
C ASP A 89 -0.63 12.51 10.82
N ILE A 90 -0.48 12.61 9.50
CA ILE A 90 0.50 13.51 8.87
C ILE A 90 -0.06 14.90 8.51
N SER A 91 -1.33 15.16 8.77
CA SER A 91 -2.06 16.34 8.30
C SER A 91 -1.41 17.66 8.75
N THR A 92 -1.02 17.74 10.00
CA THR A 92 -0.42 18.95 10.58
C THR A 92 1.00 19.19 10.07
N SER A 93 1.82 18.13 10.03
CA SER A 93 3.24 18.24 9.67
C SER A 93 3.46 18.52 8.18
N MET A 94 2.59 18.00 7.32
CA MET A 94 2.70 18.12 5.87
C MET A 94 1.62 19.02 5.25
N ARG A 95 0.72 19.57 6.06
CA ARG A 95 -0.43 20.42 5.62
C ARG A 95 -1.26 19.75 4.54
N VAL A 96 -1.52 18.45 4.72
CA VAL A 96 -2.35 17.65 3.83
C VAL A 96 -3.75 17.49 4.39
N SER A 97 -4.73 17.34 3.52
CA SER A 97 -6.11 17.06 3.91
C SER A 97 -6.80 16.20 2.86
N LEU A 98 -7.65 15.30 3.32
CA LEU A 98 -8.31 14.28 2.51
C LEU A 98 -9.77 14.64 2.27
N ASN A 99 -10.25 14.44 1.05
CA ASN A 99 -11.68 14.46 0.74
C ASN A 99 -12.26 13.07 1.03
N LYS A 100 -12.94 12.95 2.15
CA LYS A 100 -13.47 11.68 2.65
C LYS A 100 -14.47 11.02 1.69
N GLU A 101 -15.34 11.81 1.06
CA GLU A 101 -16.31 11.28 0.10
C GLU A 101 -15.61 10.67 -1.12
N VAL A 102 -14.67 11.40 -1.71
CA VAL A 102 -13.90 10.90 -2.86
C VAL A 102 -13.06 9.68 -2.46
N ASN A 103 -12.38 9.74 -1.32
CA ASN A 103 -11.58 8.63 -0.80
C ASN A 103 -12.38 7.34 -0.66
N ASN A 104 -13.62 7.41 -0.16
CA ASN A 104 -14.48 6.25 0.04
C ASN A 104 -15.00 5.65 -1.27
N ASN A 105 -14.98 6.42 -2.35
CA ASN A 105 -15.45 6.02 -3.67
C ASN A 105 -14.33 5.52 -4.60
N ILE A 106 -13.07 5.45 -4.14
CA ILE A 106 -11.92 4.96 -4.91
C ILE A 106 -11.41 3.64 -4.36
N GLY A 107 -11.16 2.68 -5.25
CA GLY A 107 -10.63 1.34 -4.97
C GLY A 107 -11.24 0.28 -5.86
N ARG A 108 -10.80 -0.96 -5.67
CA ARG A 108 -11.35 -2.12 -6.40
C ARG A 108 -12.83 -2.27 -6.08
N ASN A 109 -13.65 -2.45 -7.11
CA ASN A 109 -15.12 -2.56 -6.98
C ASN A 109 -15.81 -1.30 -6.41
N LYS A 110 -15.16 -0.15 -6.46
CA LYS A 110 -15.73 1.15 -6.13
C LYS A 110 -16.15 1.90 -7.39
N LYS A 111 -16.74 3.09 -7.23
CA LYS A 111 -17.17 3.94 -8.34
C LYS A 111 -16.02 4.31 -9.28
N TYR A 112 -14.82 4.50 -8.73
CA TYR A 112 -13.61 4.83 -9.46
C TYR A 112 -12.48 3.89 -9.04
N SER A 113 -11.64 3.49 -10.00
CA SER A 113 -10.44 2.67 -9.72
C SER A 113 -9.29 3.52 -9.21
N GLN A 114 -9.19 4.77 -9.64
CA GLN A 114 -8.10 5.69 -9.31
C GLN A 114 -8.57 7.14 -9.28
N GLY A 115 -7.78 8.02 -8.68
CA GLY A 115 -8.03 9.45 -8.70
C GLY A 115 -7.39 10.22 -7.56
N LYS A 116 -7.57 11.53 -7.61
CA LYS A 116 -7.14 12.47 -6.58
C LYS A 116 -8.11 12.42 -5.41
N ILE A 117 -7.58 12.22 -4.19
CA ILE A 117 -8.36 12.13 -2.95
C ILE A 117 -8.07 13.26 -1.96
N SER A 118 -7.15 14.17 -2.28
CA SER A 118 -6.92 15.36 -1.44
C SER A 118 -8.01 16.40 -1.61
N ASN A 119 -8.25 17.18 -0.55
CA ASN A 119 -9.07 18.40 -0.63
C ASN A 119 -8.38 19.47 -1.48
N ILE A 120 -9.17 20.43 -1.96
CA ILE A 120 -8.68 21.56 -2.75
C ILE A 120 -7.66 22.44 -1.99
N ASN A 121 -7.73 22.46 -0.67
CA ASN A 121 -6.84 23.24 0.19
C ASN A 121 -5.65 22.42 0.70
N SER A 122 -5.46 21.18 0.25
CA SER A 122 -4.31 20.36 0.60
C SER A 122 -3.07 20.94 -0.08
N TYR A 123 -1.98 21.12 0.69
CA TYR A 123 -0.73 21.64 0.15
C TYR A 123 -0.01 20.63 -0.75
N ILE A 124 -0.09 19.36 -0.42
CA ILE A 124 0.41 18.25 -1.21
C ILE A 124 -0.79 17.49 -1.76
N ASP A 125 -0.77 17.16 -3.04
CA ASP A 125 -1.81 16.35 -3.64
C ASP A 125 -1.72 14.90 -3.16
N ILE A 126 -2.86 14.23 -3.05
CA ILE A 126 -2.93 12.83 -2.66
C ILE A 126 -3.71 12.07 -3.73
N PHE A 127 -3.11 11.01 -4.25
CA PHE A 127 -3.72 10.16 -5.27
C PHE A 127 -3.81 8.70 -4.80
N VAL A 128 -4.78 7.99 -5.34
CA VAL A 128 -4.80 6.52 -5.38
C VAL A 128 -4.59 6.12 -6.82
N ILE A 129 -3.56 5.32 -7.08
CA ILE A 129 -3.22 4.82 -8.42
C ILE A 129 -2.96 3.32 -8.28
N PRO A 130 -3.77 2.44 -8.92
CA PRO A 130 -3.54 1.01 -8.87
C PRO A 130 -2.25 0.62 -9.60
N THR A 131 -1.60 -0.41 -9.09
CA THR A 131 -0.53 -1.10 -9.81
C THR A 131 -1.12 -2.04 -10.86
N ASP A 132 -0.47 -2.13 -12.01
CA ASP A 132 -0.83 -3.03 -13.11
C ASP A 132 0.36 -3.92 -13.47
N GLU A 133 0.77 -4.76 -12.50
CA GLU A 133 1.90 -5.68 -12.68
C GLU A 133 1.59 -6.76 -13.72
N GLU A 134 0.33 -7.16 -13.86
CA GLU A 134 -0.10 -8.19 -14.81
C GLU A 134 0.09 -7.73 -16.26
N SER A 135 -0.24 -6.50 -16.58
CA SER A 135 0.00 -5.93 -17.92
C SER A 135 1.48 -5.85 -18.27
N ILE A 136 2.34 -5.50 -17.32
CA ILE A 136 3.79 -5.46 -17.53
C ILE A 136 4.32 -6.87 -17.82
N ILE A 137 3.94 -7.87 -17.03
CA ILE A 137 4.33 -9.27 -17.22
C ILE A 137 3.85 -9.77 -18.60
N LEU A 138 2.62 -9.41 -18.99
CA LEU A 138 2.06 -9.77 -20.29
C LEU A 138 2.87 -9.17 -21.44
N ASP A 139 3.18 -7.89 -21.38
CA ASP A 139 3.96 -7.18 -22.41
C ASP A 139 5.39 -7.74 -22.51
N ASP A 140 6.05 -8.00 -21.40
CA ASP A 140 7.37 -8.62 -21.37
C ASP A 140 7.34 -10.04 -21.97
N THR A 141 6.34 -10.84 -21.59
CA THR A 141 6.17 -12.21 -22.12
C THR A 141 5.94 -12.19 -23.63
N TYR A 142 5.07 -11.28 -24.11
CA TYR A 142 4.81 -11.12 -25.53
C TYR A 142 6.04 -10.68 -26.32
N SER A 143 6.83 -9.77 -25.76
CA SER A 143 8.07 -9.29 -26.36
C SER A 143 9.11 -10.40 -26.48
N LEU A 144 9.29 -11.21 -25.44
CA LEU A 144 10.18 -12.38 -25.45
C LEU A 144 9.74 -13.45 -26.47
N GLU A 145 8.44 -13.71 -26.58
CA GLU A 145 7.91 -14.66 -27.56
C GLU A 145 8.16 -14.17 -29.02
N LYS A 146 7.99 -12.88 -29.25
CA LYS A 146 8.22 -12.27 -30.58
C LYS A 146 9.69 -12.34 -30.99
N ASP A 147 10.60 -12.12 -30.07
CA ASP A 147 12.04 -12.23 -30.31
C ASP A 147 12.45 -13.69 -30.55
N ASN A 148 11.93 -14.65 -29.79
CA ASN A 148 12.18 -16.09 -30.01
C ASN A 148 11.70 -16.55 -31.40
N LYS A 149 10.53 -16.09 -31.86
CA LYS A 149 10.03 -16.40 -33.23
C LYS A 149 10.94 -15.82 -34.32
N LYS A 150 11.61 -14.70 -34.07
CA LYS A 150 12.57 -14.08 -34.98
C LYS A 150 13.88 -14.88 -35.08
N TYR A 151 14.35 -15.47 -33.96
CA TYR A 151 15.51 -16.35 -33.93
C TYR A 151 15.22 -17.68 -34.63
N MET A 152 14.06 -18.29 -34.45
CA MET A 152 13.66 -19.56 -35.08
C MET A 152 13.51 -19.46 -36.60
N LYS A 153 13.18 -18.28 -37.14
CA LYS A 153 13.09 -18.07 -38.61
C LYS A 153 14.45 -17.83 -39.29
N ARG A 154 15.54 -17.74 -38.55
CA ARG A 154 16.90 -17.53 -39.07
C ARG A 154 17.75 -18.81 -39.12
N LYS A 155 17.18 -19.95 -38.73
CA LYS A 155 17.73 -21.32 -38.91
C LYS A 155 16.98 -22.04 -40.03
#